data_1f8f0138480bcd75c33c6d69f932d783
#
_entry.id   1f8f0138480bcd75c33c6d69f932d783
#
_cell.length_a   1.000
_cell.length_b   1.000
_cell.length_c   1.000
_cell.angle_alpha   90.00
_cell.angle_beta   90.00
_cell.angle_gamma   90.00
#
_symmetry.space_group_name_H-M   'P 1'
#
loop_
_entity.id
_entity.type
_entity.pdbx_description
1 polymer ?
#
loop_
_entity_poly.entity_id
_entity_poly.type
_entity_poly.pdbx_seq_one_letter_code
_entity_poly.pdbx_strand_id
1 'polypeptide(L)'
;PHPYLMPDFWQFATVSMGLGPIMAIYQARFLSYITDRGIYKKSDRKVWAFLGDGEMDEPESKGALTLASKEELDNLIFVVNCNLQRLDGPVRGNTKVIQELEGAFRGAGWNVIKVVWGSDWDELIEKDSSGKLLQRMDEVIDGDLLKYVVEGGAYFREHFFGKYPETLELVSHMSDDELIKMKLGGHDPVKMYAAYKEATEHKGRPTVILARTIKGYGMGSAGEGRNITHNQKKLNEDELLYFRDRFSVELSDKEAVKAPFFKPKANSKEIKYLKQRREELGGYLPSRVVKNKKMNPPDIKIFQELLDGTGDRSISTTMAFVRLLTIICRDKEVGKYVVPIIPDEARTFGMDPLFRQLGIYAHKGQLYDPVDSDQFLYYKEAINGQIFEEGINEAGAISSFIAAGMSYQTTGENMIPFYIYYSMFGFQRVWDFIWAAGDMRARGFLLGGTAGRTTLNGEGLQLSLIHI
;
A
#
# COMPACT_ATOMS: atom_id res chain seq x y z
N PRO A 1 -5.24 -1.24 14.99
CA PRO A 1 -6.61 -0.76 15.19
C PRO A 1 -7.53 -1.36 14.15
N HIS A 2 -8.75 -1.67 14.59
CA HIS A 2 -9.78 -2.27 13.75
C HIS A 2 -10.79 -1.23 13.30
N PRO A 3 -11.01 -1.02 12.00
CA PRO A 3 -12.04 -0.11 11.49
C PRO A 3 -13.42 -0.42 12.04
N TYR A 4 -13.74 -1.70 12.26
CA TYR A 4 -14.99 -2.12 12.88
C TYR A 4 -15.20 -1.52 14.28
N LEU A 5 -14.15 -1.49 15.12
CA LEU A 5 -14.22 -0.96 16.48
C LEU A 5 -14.10 0.56 16.55
N MET A 6 -13.47 1.18 15.58
CA MET A 6 -13.22 2.62 15.52
C MET A 6 -13.62 3.19 14.14
N PRO A 7 -14.91 3.06 13.76
CA PRO A 7 -15.37 3.38 12.40
C PRO A 7 -15.23 4.86 12.02
N ASP A 8 -15.22 5.76 13.01
CA ASP A 8 -15.05 7.18 12.78
C ASP A 8 -13.58 7.57 12.56
N PHE A 9 -12.65 6.70 12.90
CA PHE A 9 -11.21 6.95 12.83
C PHE A 9 -10.52 6.18 11.70
N TRP A 10 -10.74 4.87 11.60
CA TRP A 10 -10.05 3.99 10.67
C TRP A 10 -10.98 3.55 9.53
N GLN A 11 -10.48 3.62 8.30
CA GLN A 11 -11.19 3.12 7.10
C GLN A 11 -10.58 1.83 6.59
N PHE A 12 -9.26 1.67 6.68
CA PHE A 12 -8.54 0.49 6.20
C PHE A 12 -7.89 -0.26 7.36
N ALA A 13 -8.14 -1.57 7.42
CA ALA A 13 -7.41 -2.49 8.28
C ALA A 13 -6.08 -2.80 7.61
N THR A 14 -4.97 -2.40 8.23
CA THR A 14 -3.63 -2.68 7.76
C THR A 14 -2.75 -3.18 8.89
N VAL A 15 -1.84 -4.05 8.52
CA VAL A 15 -0.81 -4.63 9.38
C VAL A 15 0.39 -4.93 8.50
N SER A 16 1.59 -5.05 9.06
CA SER A 16 2.85 -5.26 8.32
C SER A 16 2.98 -6.69 7.75
N MET A 17 1.96 -7.14 7.01
CA MET A 17 1.81 -8.49 6.44
C MET A 17 1.43 -8.47 4.95
N GLY A 18 1.76 -7.40 4.23
CA GLY A 18 1.57 -7.29 2.80
C GLY A 18 0.20 -6.78 2.33
N LEU A 19 -0.81 -6.75 3.18
CA LEU A 19 -2.14 -6.27 2.79
C LEU A 19 -2.14 -4.77 2.43
N GLY A 20 -1.46 -3.95 3.22
CA GLY A 20 -1.37 -2.51 3.01
C GLY A 20 -0.86 -2.12 1.62
N PRO A 21 0.31 -2.61 1.19
CA PRO A 21 0.90 -2.28 -0.11
C PRO A 21 -0.01 -2.60 -1.28
N ILE A 22 -0.51 -3.84 -1.36
CA ILE A 22 -1.33 -4.24 -2.50
C ILE A 22 -2.69 -3.52 -2.51
N MET A 23 -3.36 -3.40 -1.36
CA MET A 23 -4.61 -2.64 -1.27
C MET A 23 -4.43 -1.17 -1.67
N ALA A 24 -3.28 -0.56 -1.35
CA ALA A 24 -2.98 0.82 -1.75
C ALA A 24 -2.86 0.96 -3.28
N ILE A 25 -2.23 0.00 -3.96
CA ILE A 25 -2.14 -0.02 -5.42
C ILE A 25 -3.54 -0.07 -6.03
N TYR A 26 -4.37 -1.00 -5.58
CA TYR A 26 -5.72 -1.16 -6.12
C TYR A 26 -6.68 -0.04 -5.72
N GLN A 27 -6.46 0.59 -4.57
CA GLN A 27 -7.19 1.81 -4.20
C GLN A 27 -6.84 2.98 -5.12
N ALA A 28 -5.57 3.16 -5.47
CA ALA A 28 -5.12 4.19 -6.41
C ALA A 28 -5.67 3.94 -7.82
N ARG A 29 -5.63 2.69 -8.27
CA ARG A 29 -6.22 2.23 -9.53
C ARG A 29 -7.74 2.46 -9.59
N PHE A 30 -8.43 2.13 -8.51
CA PHE A 30 -9.87 2.33 -8.40
C PHE A 30 -10.28 3.80 -8.51
N LEU A 31 -9.50 4.73 -7.96
CA LEU A 31 -9.75 6.17 -8.13
C LEU A 31 -9.65 6.60 -9.60
N SER A 32 -8.71 6.05 -10.36
CA SER A 32 -8.63 6.25 -11.81
C SER A 32 -9.85 5.65 -12.52
N TYR A 33 -10.20 4.40 -12.21
CA TYR A 33 -11.34 3.70 -12.79
C TYR A 33 -12.67 4.48 -12.67
N ILE A 34 -13.03 4.95 -11.47
CA ILE A 34 -14.29 5.69 -11.29
C ILE A 34 -14.24 7.07 -11.94
N THR A 35 -13.05 7.64 -12.09
CA THR A 35 -12.83 8.93 -12.80
C THR A 35 -12.96 8.74 -14.30
N ASP A 36 -12.32 7.74 -14.89
CA ASP A 36 -12.34 7.41 -16.31
C ASP A 36 -13.75 7.02 -16.78
N ARG A 37 -14.54 6.45 -15.88
CA ARG A 37 -15.96 6.14 -16.12
C ARG A 37 -16.90 7.34 -15.89
N GLY A 38 -16.38 8.49 -15.51
CA GLY A 38 -17.19 9.70 -15.27
C GLY A 38 -18.12 9.61 -14.04
N ILE A 39 -17.89 8.66 -13.14
CA ILE A 39 -18.66 8.49 -11.89
C ILE A 39 -18.20 9.47 -10.84
N TYR A 40 -16.88 9.71 -10.78
CA TYR A 40 -16.24 10.59 -9.81
C TYR A 40 -15.43 11.69 -10.50
N LYS A 41 -15.44 12.88 -9.93
CA LYS A 41 -14.67 14.00 -10.48
C LYS A 41 -13.17 13.81 -10.19
N LYS A 42 -12.32 14.00 -11.21
CA LYS A 42 -10.87 13.98 -11.06
C LYS A 42 -10.41 14.92 -9.94
N SER A 43 -9.53 14.44 -9.10
CA SER A 43 -8.94 15.18 -7.99
C SER A 43 -7.45 14.87 -7.86
N ASP A 44 -6.71 15.72 -7.12
CA ASP A 44 -5.26 15.54 -6.84
C ASP A 44 -5.02 14.62 -5.63
N ARG A 45 -6.06 13.91 -5.19
CA ARG A 45 -5.99 12.97 -4.07
C ARG A 45 -4.91 11.92 -4.30
N LYS A 46 -4.07 11.73 -3.29
CA LYS A 46 -3.01 10.71 -3.28
C LYS A 46 -3.39 9.56 -2.34
N VAL A 47 -2.89 8.39 -2.68
CA VAL A 47 -2.90 7.21 -1.82
C VAL A 47 -1.48 7.02 -1.30
N TRP A 48 -1.34 7.05 0.01
CA TRP A 48 -0.06 6.86 0.70
C TRP A 48 -0.07 5.53 1.43
N ALA A 49 1.02 4.77 1.30
CA ALA A 49 1.29 3.58 2.10
C ALA A 49 2.62 3.72 2.82
N PHE A 50 2.60 3.61 4.15
CA PHE A 50 3.79 3.57 4.99
C PHE A 50 4.08 2.12 5.34
N LEU A 51 5.23 1.63 4.94
CA LEU A 51 5.58 0.22 4.91
C LEU A 51 6.89 -0.03 5.68
N GLY A 52 7.06 -1.25 6.19
CA GLY A 52 8.34 -1.70 6.71
C GLY A 52 9.17 -2.43 5.64
N ASP A 53 10.49 -2.32 5.74
CA ASP A 53 11.40 -3.07 4.87
C ASP A 53 11.30 -4.60 5.06
N GLY A 54 11.03 -5.06 6.28
CA GLY A 54 10.73 -6.46 6.57
C GLY A 54 9.38 -6.92 5.99
N GLU A 55 8.38 -6.04 5.91
CA GLU A 55 7.10 -6.31 5.27
C GLU A 55 7.24 -6.57 3.76
N MET A 56 8.30 -6.04 3.14
CA MET A 56 8.58 -6.28 1.72
C MET A 56 9.03 -7.73 1.41
N ASP A 57 9.17 -8.59 2.42
CA ASP A 57 9.34 -10.03 2.22
C ASP A 57 8.03 -10.71 1.78
N GLU A 58 6.87 -10.16 2.17
CA GLU A 58 5.57 -10.69 1.77
C GLU A 58 5.38 -10.63 0.24
N PRO A 59 4.92 -11.72 -0.40
CA PRO A 59 4.67 -11.72 -1.84
C PRO A 59 3.70 -10.63 -2.29
N GLU A 60 2.65 -10.37 -1.50
CA GLU A 60 1.63 -9.36 -1.75
C GLU A 60 2.21 -7.95 -1.80
N SER A 61 3.25 -7.67 -1.02
CA SER A 61 3.94 -6.37 -1.02
C SER A 61 4.57 -6.02 -2.37
N LYS A 62 4.91 -7.03 -3.17
CA LYS A 62 5.55 -6.89 -4.49
C LYS A 62 4.67 -7.36 -5.65
N GLY A 63 3.52 -7.96 -5.36
CA GLY A 63 2.71 -8.67 -6.33
C GLY A 63 2.11 -7.84 -7.46
N ALA A 64 1.92 -6.54 -7.26
CA ALA A 64 1.26 -5.65 -8.23
C ALA A 64 2.08 -4.41 -8.61
N LEU A 65 3.40 -4.39 -8.33
CA LEU A 65 4.25 -3.23 -8.61
C LEU A 65 4.25 -2.85 -10.09
N THR A 66 4.32 -3.82 -11.00
CA THR A 66 4.31 -3.59 -12.44
C THR A 66 2.97 -3.07 -12.96
N LEU A 67 1.85 -3.50 -12.35
CA LEU A 67 0.53 -2.97 -12.66
C LEU A 67 0.46 -1.47 -12.37
N ALA A 68 0.96 -1.05 -11.22
CA ALA A 68 0.93 0.35 -10.80
C ALA A 68 1.66 1.28 -11.81
N SER A 69 2.82 0.88 -12.30
CA SER A 69 3.56 1.66 -13.30
C SER A 69 2.95 1.57 -14.69
N LYS A 70 2.44 0.40 -15.10
CA LYS A 70 1.78 0.19 -16.39
C LYS A 70 0.53 1.07 -16.53
N GLU A 71 -0.21 1.25 -15.45
CA GLU A 71 -1.39 2.13 -15.39
C GLU A 71 -1.06 3.59 -14.98
N GLU A 72 0.24 3.94 -14.89
CA GLU A 72 0.72 5.30 -14.61
C GLU A 72 0.11 5.92 -13.35
N LEU A 73 0.00 5.12 -12.26
CA LEU A 73 -0.65 5.55 -11.01
C LEU A 73 0.20 6.62 -10.27
N ASP A 74 0.25 7.83 -10.80
CA ASP A 74 0.98 8.96 -10.20
C ASP A 74 0.31 9.50 -8.93
N ASN A 75 -0.84 8.98 -8.59
CA ASN A 75 -1.55 9.21 -7.35
C ASN A 75 -1.14 8.25 -6.21
N LEU A 76 -0.18 7.35 -6.44
CA LEU A 76 0.30 6.35 -5.48
C LEU A 76 1.70 6.68 -4.99
N ILE A 77 1.89 6.72 -3.66
CA ILE A 77 3.18 6.96 -3.04
C ILE A 77 3.40 5.92 -1.93
N PHE A 78 4.52 5.18 -2.03
CA PHE A 78 5.00 4.31 -0.98
C PHE A 78 6.12 4.99 -0.19
N VAL A 79 6.11 4.83 1.12
CA VAL A 79 7.21 5.21 2.00
C VAL A 79 7.67 3.97 2.75
N VAL A 80 8.79 3.40 2.34
CA VAL A 80 9.36 2.23 3.00
C VAL A 80 10.30 2.70 4.11
N ASN A 81 9.94 2.38 5.34
CA ASN A 81 10.75 2.63 6.53
C ASN A 81 11.84 1.56 6.62
N CYS A 82 13.02 1.88 6.08
CA CYS A 82 14.16 0.97 6.04
C CYS A 82 14.99 1.07 7.32
N ASN A 83 14.52 0.44 8.38
CA ASN A 83 15.28 0.33 9.63
C ASN A 83 16.25 -0.86 9.64
N LEU A 84 16.28 -1.65 8.58
CA LEU A 84 17.13 -2.82 8.32
C LEU A 84 16.88 -4.02 9.24
N GLN A 85 15.83 -3.98 10.07
CA GLN A 85 15.55 -5.00 11.08
C GLN A 85 14.13 -5.57 10.96
N ARG A 86 14.04 -6.90 11.06
CA ARG A 86 12.82 -7.64 11.39
C ARG A 86 12.63 -7.66 12.91
N LEU A 87 11.79 -8.57 13.40
CA LEU A 87 11.58 -8.79 14.84
C LEU A 87 12.81 -9.47 15.48
N ASP A 88 13.36 -10.47 14.82
CA ASP A 88 14.41 -11.33 15.35
C ASP A 88 15.84 -10.89 14.97
N GLY A 89 15.99 -10.06 13.93
CA GLY A 89 17.31 -9.69 13.46
C GLY A 89 17.27 -8.81 12.20
N PRO A 90 18.38 -8.71 11.44
CA PRO A 90 18.43 -7.90 10.23
C PRO A 90 17.55 -8.47 9.11
N VAL A 91 17.01 -7.59 8.25
CA VAL A 91 16.27 -7.99 7.04
C VAL A 91 17.23 -8.66 6.06
N ARG A 92 18.39 -8.05 5.82
CA ARG A 92 19.44 -8.54 4.91
C ARG A 92 20.82 -8.30 5.52
N GLY A 93 21.19 -9.11 6.52
CA GLY A 93 22.44 -8.89 7.26
C GLY A 93 23.69 -8.85 6.38
N ASN A 94 23.82 -9.77 5.43
CA ASN A 94 24.99 -9.92 4.55
C ASN A 94 24.89 -9.15 3.23
N THR A 95 23.81 -8.44 2.99
CA THR A 95 23.57 -7.64 1.78
C THR A 95 22.96 -6.29 2.13
N LYS A 96 22.25 -5.67 1.22
CA LYS A 96 21.70 -4.33 1.36
C LYS A 96 20.24 -4.29 0.91
N VAL A 97 19.30 -4.24 1.83
CA VAL A 97 17.87 -4.26 1.53
C VAL A 97 17.42 -3.05 0.71
N ILE A 98 18.00 -1.87 0.96
CA ILE A 98 17.63 -0.65 0.22
C ILE A 98 17.98 -0.79 -1.27
N GLN A 99 19.14 -1.34 -1.62
CA GLN A 99 19.52 -1.57 -3.01
C GLN A 99 18.71 -2.69 -3.66
N GLU A 100 18.37 -3.74 -2.92
CA GLU A 100 17.46 -4.79 -3.39
C GLU A 100 16.08 -4.20 -3.73
N LEU A 101 15.51 -3.40 -2.85
CA LEU A 101 14.23 -2.74 -3.06
C LEU A 101 14.31 -1.71 -4.19
N GLU A 102 15.37 -0.90 -4.26
CA GLU A 102 15.59 0.02 -5.38
C GLU A 102 15.56 -0.72 -6.72
N GLY A 103 16.29 -1.83 -6.82
CA GLY A 103 16.32 -2.65 -8.03
C GLY A 103 14.93 -3.20 -8.40
N ALA A 104 14.18 -3.70 -7.41
CA ALA A 104 12.83 -4.21 -7.61
C ALA A 104 11.85 -3.13 -8.10
N PHE A 105 11.82 -1.96 -7.45
CA PHE A 105 10.93 -0.86 -7.83
C PHE A 105 11.32 -0.22 -9.16
N ARG A 106 12.60 0.00 -9.43
CA ARG A 106 13.06 0.51 -10.73
C ARG A 106 12.76 -0.46 -11.86
N GLY A 107 13.00 -1.77 -11.63
CA GLY A 107 12.65 -2.82 -12.59
C GLY A 107 11.15 -2.90 -12.88
N ALA A 108 10.32 -2.57 -11.90
CA ALA A 108 8.87 -2.44 -12.06
C ALA A 108 8.41 -1.11 -12.68
N GLY A 109 9.32 -0.16 -12.97
CA GLY A 109 9.01 1.11 -13.63
C GLY A 109 8.62 2.26 -12.69
N TRP A 110 8.84 2.14 -11.39
CA TRP A 110 8.54 3.19 -10.40
C TRP A 110 9.59 4.31 -10.41
N ASN A 111 9.16 5.51 -10.03
CA ASN A 111 10.05 6.57 -9.58
C ASN A 111 10.56 6.21 -8.17
N VAL A 112 11.89 6.17 -7.98
CA VAL A 112 12.52 5.77 -6.72
C VAL A 112 13.34 6.91 -6.15
N ILE A 113 12.99 7.33 -4.93
CA ILE A 113 13.70 8.34 -4.16
C ILE A 113 14.35 7.64 -2.96
N LYS A 114 15.69 7.68 -2.87
CA LYS A 114 16.42 7.16 -1.72
C LYS A 114 16.78 8.27 -0.75
N VAL A 115 16.41 8.12 0.51
CA VAL A 115 16.74 9.07 1.59
C VAL A 115 17.54 8.31 2.65
N VAL A 116 18.81 8.08 2.35
CA VAL A 116 19.71 7.21 3.14
C VAL A 116 20.52 8.03 4.15
N TRP A 117 21.18 9.08 3.68
CA TRP A 117 22.09 9.92 4.45
C TRP A 117 21.43 11.27 4.73
N GLY A 118 21.54 11.76 5.95
CA GLY A 118 21.02 13.06 6.36
C GLY A 118 21.89 14.23 5.89
N SER A 119 21.46 15.45 6.16
CA SER A 119 22.15 16.68 5.73
C SER A 119 23.57 16.82 6.33
N ASP A 120 23.82 16.21 7.48
CA ASP A 120 25.13 16.23 8.13
C ASP A 120 26.22 15.52 7.29
N TRP A 121 25.83 14.68 6.33
CA TRP A 121 26.72 13.98 5.41
C TRP A 121 27.05 14.77 4.15
N ASP A 122 26.28 15.79 3.81
CA ASP A 122 26.44 16.51 2.54
C ASP A 122 27.82 17.17 2.44
N GLU A 123 28.28 17.81 3.52
CA GLU A 123 29.59 18.44 3.57
C GLU A 123 30.74 17.42 3.43
N LEU A 124 30.64 16.25 4.04
CA LEU A 124 31.64 15.19 3.93
C LEU A 124 31.69 14.63 2.50
N ILE A 125 30.53 14.46 1.87
CA ILE A 125 30.40 13.98 0.48
C ILE A 125 31.01 15.02 -0.48
N GLU A 126 30.74 16.31 -0.27
CA GLU A 126 31.30 17.39 -1.10
C GLU A 126 32.81 17.51 -0.96
N LYS A 127 33.36 17.24 0.22
CA LYS A 127 34.82 17.26 0.49
C LYS A 127 35.53 15.99 0.04
N ASP A 128 34.86 14.92 -0.28
CA ASP A 128 35.46 13.65 -0.71
C ASP A 128 35.98 13.70 -2.14
N SER A 129 37.14 14.39 -2.32
CA SER A 129 37.79 14.44 -3.61
C SER A 129 38.39 13.11 -4.09
N SER A 130 38.55 12.15 -3.17
CA SER A 130 39.09 10.81 -3.46
C SER A 130 38.02 9.82 -3.96
N GLY A 131 36.76 10.07 -3.70
CA GLY A 131 35.64 9.13 -3.92
C GLY A 131 35.63 7.95 -2.95
N LYS A 132 36.51 7.94 -1.93
CA LYS A 132 36.62 6.83 -0.99
C LYS A 132 35.47 6.76 0.00
N LEU A 133 34.86 7.91 0.34
CA LEU A 133 33.67 7.92 1.17
C LEU A 133 32.47 7.30 0.44
N LEU A 134 32.24 7.67 -0.82
CA LEU A 134 31.19 7.05 -1.64
C LEU A 134 31.44 5.56 -1.86
N GLN A 135 32.70 5.17 -2.12
CA GLN A 135 33.07 3.76 -2.21
C GLN A 135 32.76 3.03 -0.90
N ARG A 136 33.10 3.60 0.26
CA ARG A 136 32.82 3.00 1.57
C ARG A 136 31.32 2.87 1.85
N MET A 137 30.55 3.89 1.52
CA MET A 137 29.07 3.86 1.61
C MET A 137 28.48 2.76 0.73
N ASP A 138 29.11 2.46 -0.40
CA ASP A 138 28.65 1.40 -1.30
C ASP A 138 29.11 0.00 -0.87
N GLU A 139 30.24 -0.15 -0.19
CA GLU A 139 30.74 -1.44 0.27
C GLU A 139 30.04 -1.96 1.53
N VAL A 140 29.58 -1.07 2.41
CA VAL A 140 29.07 -1.45 3.74
C VAL A 140 27.75 -2.21 3.63
N ILE A 141 27.65 -3.32 4.35
CA ILE A 141 26.45 -4.17 4.41
C ILE A 141 25.55 -3.75 5.58
N ASP A 142 24.29 -4.21 5.53
CA ASP A 142 23.27 -3.83 6.53
C ASP A 142 23.63 -4.28 7.94
N GLY A 143 24.24 -5.46 8.09
CA GLY A 143 24.70 -5.97 9.38
C GLY A 143 25.73 -5.07 10.06
N ASP A 144 26.69 -4.52 9.29
CA ASP A 144 27.67 -3.58 9.79
C ASP A 144 27.04 -2.25 10.18
N LEU A 145 26.12 -1.75 9.33
CA LEU A 145 25.40 -0.50 9.59
C LEU A 145 24.59 -0.54 10.90
N LEU A 146 23.99 -1.68 11.21
CA LEU A 146 23.29 -1.89 12.48
C LEU A 146 24.27 -1.89 13.65
N LYS A 147 25.43 -2.53 13.48
CA LYS A 147 26.42 -2.62 14.52
C LYS A 147 27.02 -1.25 14.86
N TYR A 148 27.26 -0.39 13.89
CA TYR A 148 27.78 0.96 14.12
C TYR A 148 26.87 1.79 15.04
N VAL A 149 25.54 1.66 14.87
CA VAL A 149 24.57 2.37 15.71
C VAL A 149 24.66 1.91 17.17
N VAL A 150 24.87 0.62 17.42
CA VAL A 150 24.86 0.04 18.77
C VAL A 150 26.18 0.23 19.49
N GLU A 151 27.30 0.09 18.78
CA GLU A 151 28.65 0.15 19.36
C GLU A 151 29.15 1.58 19.56
N GLY A 152 28.55 2.56 18.87
CA GLY A 152 28.85 3.97 19.07
C GLY A 152 29.97 4.55 18.22
N GLY A 153 30.30 5.84 18.48
CA GLY A 153 31.12 6.65 17.58
C GLY A 153 32.57 6.20 17.42
N ALA A 154 33.22 5.72 18.49
CA ALA A 154 34.59 5.19 18.40
C ALA A 154 34.66 3.95 17.48
N TYR A 155 33.73 3.02 17.63
CA TYR A 155 33.61 1.87 16.76
C TYR A 155 33.31 2.26 15.31
N PHE A 156 32.41 3.24 15.13
CA PHE A 156 32.05 3.76 13.81
C PHE A 156 33.25 4.43 13.12
N ARG A 157 34.03 5.23 13.86
CA ARG A 157 35.28 5.82 13.37
C ARG A 157 36.27 4.75 12.89
N GLU A 158 36.54 3.76 13.73
CA GLU A 158 37.52 2.72 13.43
C GLU A 158 37.11 1.85 12.25
N HIS A 159 35.85 1.34 12.26
CA HIS A 159 35.42 0.29 11.34
C HIS A 159 34.74 0.79 10.08
N PHE A 160 34.16 2.00 10.09
CA PHE A 160 33.62 2.62 8.88
C PHE A 160 34.63 3.55 8.23
N PHE A 161 35.02 4.63 8.92
CA PHE A 161 35.93 5.63 8.36
C PHE A 161 37.35 5.14 8.29
N GLY A 162 37.81 4.34 9.25
CA GLY A 162 39.16 3.78 9.29
C GLY A 162 39.46 2.73 8.21
N LYS A 163 38.48 2.34 7.38
CA LYS A 163 38.67 1.44 6.25
C LYS A 163 39.66 2.04 5.20
N TYR A 164 39.61 3.34 5.01
CA TYR A 164 40.50 4.10 4.12
C TYR A 164 41.09 5.29 4.84
N PRO A 165 42.41 5.56 4.68
CA PRO A 165 43.04 6.75 5.29
C PRO A 165 42.32 8.05 4.92
N GLU A 166 41.87 8.17 3.69
CA GLU A 166 41.20 9.37 3.16
C GLU A 166 39.85 9.61 3.87
N THR A 167 39.09 8.56 4.16
CA THR A 167 37.82 8.70 4.90
C THR A 167 38.07 9.03 6.37
N LEU A 168 39.11 8.48 6.97
CA LEU A 168 39.49 8.82 8.35
C LEU A 168 39.93 10.27 8.48
N GLU A 169 40.69 10.80 7.51
CA GLU A 169 41.12 12.19 7.46
C GLU A 169 39.91 13.15 7.35
N LEU A 170 38.90 12.82 6.53
CA LEU A 170 37.69 13.64 6.39
C LEU A 170 37.00 13.93 7.73
N VAL A 171 37.08 13.01 8.69
CA VAL A 171 36.40 13.12 10.00
C VAL A 171 37.40 13.36 11.15
N SER A 172 38.68 13.70 10.86
CA SER A 172 39.71 13.89 11.88
C SER A 172 39.40 15.02 12.88
N HIS A 173 38.63 16.00 12.44
CA HIS A 173 38.19 17.15 13.22
C HIS A 173 36.93 16.88 14.07
N MET A 174 36.22 15.77 13.88
CA MET A 174 34.98 15.43 14.56
C MET A 174 35.28 14.54 15.76
N SER A 175 34.54 14.71 16.84
CA SER A 175 34.53 13.81 17.98
C SER A 175 33.68 12.54 17.67
N ASP A 176 33.87 11.49 18.45
CA ASP A 176 33.07 10.26 18.30
C ASP A 176 31.56 10.52 18.59
N ASP A 177 31.27 11.43 19.51
CA ASP A 177 29.91 11.88 19.81
C ASP A 177 29.26 12.61 18.64
N GLU A 178 30.01 13.40 17.89
CA GLU A 178 29.51 14.06 16.67
C GLU A 178 29.26 13.06 15.56
N LEU A 179 30.16 12.10 15.37
CA LEU A 179 30.00 11.05 14.35
C LEU A 179 28.73 10.24 14.55
N ILE A 180 28.44 9.79 15.78
CA ILE A 180 27.26 8.95 16.02
C ILE A 180 25.95 9.76 15.99
N LYS A 181 26.02 11.09 16.15
CA LYS A 181 24.87 11.99 16.06
C LYS A 181 24.53 12.40 14.64
N MET A 182 25.37 12.11 13.64
CA MET A 182 25.04 12.38 12.24
C MET A 182 23.76 11.68 11.84
N LYS A 183 22.81 12.45 11.35
CA LYS A 183 21.46 11.95 11.05
C LYS A 183 21.47 10.99 9.86
N LEU A 184 20.63 9.97 9.95
CA LEU A 184 20.20 9.20 8.79
C LEU A 184 19.10 9.95 8.04
N GLY A 185 18.99 9.71 6.74
CA GLY A 185 18.07 10.44 5.87
C GLY A 185 16.62 10.42 6.33
N GLY A 186 16.12 9.25 6.77
CA GLY A 186 14.74 9.10 7.25
C GLY A 186 14.45 9.82 8.58
N HIS A 187 15.49 10.26 9.30
CA HIS A 187 15.38 11.08 10.50
C HIS A 187 15.73 12.56 10.27
N ASP A 188 16.01 12.94 9.03
CA ASP A 188 16.28 14.31 8.64
C ASP A 188 15.03 14.98 8.09
N PRO A 189 14.43 15.96 8.81
CA PRO A 189 13.19 16.59 8.39
C PRO A 189 13.30 17.32 7.04
N VAL A 190 14.47 17.88 6.72
CA VAL A 190 14.69 18.62 5.47
C VAL A 190 14.71 17.67 4.29
N LYS A 191 15.48 16.57 4.39
CA LYS A 191 15.57 15.53 3.35
C LYS A 191 14.21 14.85 3.15
N MET A 192 13.50 14.52 4.23
CA MET A 192 12.17 13.90 4.14
C MET A 192 11.13 14.85 3.54
N TYR A 193 11.17 16.13 3.91
CA TYR A 193 10.27 17.11 3.29
C TYR A 193 10.52 17.22 1.78
N ALA A 194 11.78 17.32 1.35
CA ALA A 194 12.12 17.36 -0.06
C ALA A 194 11.65 16.11 -0.82
N ALA A 195 11.83 14.93 -0.23
CA ALA A 195 11.36 13.67 -0.80
C ALA A 195 9.83 13.60 -0.93
N TYR A 196 9.09 14.04 0.08
CA TYR A 196 7.63 14.09 0.04
C TYR A 196 7.13 15.08 -1.01
N LYS A 197 7.76 16.25 -1.10
CA LYS A 197 7.42 17.25 -2.10
C LYS A 197 7.60 16.71 -3.50
N GLU A 198 8.77 16.16 -3.81
CA GLU A 198 9.08 15.54 -5.10
C GLU A 198 8.09 14.42 -5.44
N ALA A 199 7.79 13.55 -4.49
CA ALA A 199 6.83 12.46 -4.68
C ALA A 199 5.41 12.96 -5.00
N THR A 200 4.98 14.08 -4.42
CA THR A 200 3.63 14.64 -4.68
C THR A 200 3.55 15.35 -6.02
N GLU A 201 4.64 15.93 -6.51
CA GLU A 201 4.73 16.66 -7.76
C GLU A 201 5.01 15.75 -8.96
N HIS A 202 5.60 14.56 -8.74
CA HIS A 202 5.91 13.60 -9.79
C HIS A 202 4.67 13.13 -10.55
N LYS A 203 4.81 12.94 -11.88
CA LYS A 203 3.72 12.57 -12.79
C LYS A 203 4.06 11.36 -13.65
N GLY A 204 3.00 10.63 -14.04
CA GLY A 204 3.07 9.52 -14.98
C GLY A 204 3.60 8.22 -14.40
N ARG A 205 3.99 8.17 -13.13
CA ARG A 205 4.47 6.94 -12.46
C ARG A 205 4.19 6.98 -10.96
N PRO A 206 3.98 5.82 -10.32
CA PRO A 206 3.97 5.73 -8.87
C PRO A 206 5.37 6.04 -8.31
N THR A 207 5.42 6.56 -7.09
CA THR A 207 6.68 6.89 -6.42
C THR A 207 6.87 6.04 -5.17
N VAL A 208 8.10 5.57 -4.95
CA VAL A 208 8.53 4.98 -3.68
C VAL A 208 9.66 5.81 -3.08
N ILE A 209 9.55 6.09 -1.78
CA ILE A 209 10.59 6.70 -0.95
C ILE A 209 11.18 5.60 -0.08
N LEU A 210 12.47 5.29 -0.25
CA LEU A 210 13.22 4.37 0.58
C LEU A 210 13.95 5.19 1.65
N ALA A 211 13.36 5.24 2.85
CA ALA A 211 13.84 6.10 3.93
C ALA A 211 14.60 5.29 4.98
N ARG A 212 15.90 5.53 5.11
CA ARG A 212 16.71 4.87 6.11
C ARG A 212 16.49 5.46 7.50
N THR A 213 16.11 4.60 8.45
CA THR A 213 15.82 4.95 9.84
C THR A 213 16.54 4.00 10.80
N ILE A 214 16.32 4.23 12.09
CA ILE A 214 16.79 3.34 13.16
C ILE A 214 15.56 2.83 13.94
N LYS A 215 15.49 1.53 14.16
CA LYS A 215 14.46 0.93 15.02
C LYS A 215 14.67 1.42 16.47
N GLY A 216 13.60 1.91 17.10
CA GLY A 216 13.70 2.48 18.45
C GLY A 216 14.43 3.83 18.51
N TYR A 217 14.41 4.62 17.44
CA TYR A 217 15.03 5.94 17.41
C TYR A 217 14.64 6.81 18.59
N GLY A 218 15.65 7.34 19.28
CA GLY A 218 15.46 8.14 20.50
C GLY A 218 15.47 7.35 21.81
N MET A 219 15.46 6.01 21.76
CA MET A 219 15.50 5.19 22.98
C MET A 219 16.91 5.05 23.59
N GLY A 220 17.95 5.50 22.89
CA GLY A 220 19.34 5.40 23.36
C GLY A 220 19.73 3.98 23.71
N SER A 221 20.42 3.81 24.86
CA SER A 221 20.89 2.49 25.34
C SER A 221 19.77 1.50 25.63
N ALA A 222 18.53 1.97 25.85
CA ALA A 222 17.37 1.14 26.12
C ALA A 222 16.98 0.20 24.97
N GLY A 223 17.26 0.64 23.72
CA GLY A 223 16.83 -0.18 22.60
C GLY A 223 17.16 0.37 21.22
N GLU A 224 17.79 1.55 21.09
CA GLU A 224 18.06 2.13 19.78
C GLU A 224 18.96 1.22 18.94
N GLY A 225 18.45 0.76 17.79
CA GLY A 225 19.15 -0.17 16.89
C GLY A 225 19.25 -1.63 17.36
N ARG A 226 18.75 -1.95 18.55
CA ARG A 226 18.88 -3.30 19.13
C ARG A 226 17.78 -4.26 18.67
N ASN A 227 18.09 -5.54 18.53
CA ASN A 227 17.08 -6.55 18.17
C ASN A 227 15.96 -6.68 19.21
N ILE A 228 16.31 -6.51 20.50
CA ILE A 228 15.35 -6.56 21.63
C ILE A 228 14.31 -5.43 21.60
N THR A 229 14.49 -4.38 20.82
CA THR A 229 13.66 -3.17 20.81
C THR A 229 12.17 -3.48 20.65
N HIS A 230 11.83 -4.48 19.84
CA HIS A 230 10.42 -4.86 19.64
C HIS A 230 9.74 -5.35 20.92
N ASN A 231 10.50 -5.96 21.83
CA ASN A 231 9.99 -6.50 23.11
C ASN A 231 10.13 -5.51 24.28
N GLN A 232 10.72 -4.33 24.04
CA GLN A 232 10.87 -3.30 25.07
C GLN A 232 9.50 -2.73 25.45
N LYS A 233 9.09 -2.95 26.71
CA LYS A 233 7.75 -2.57 27.18
C LYS A 233 7.74 -1.29 28.02
N LYS A 234 8.85 -0.96 28.67
CA LYS A 234 8.97 0.20 29.57
C LYS A 234 10.37 0.78 29.47
N LEU A 235 10.45 2.10 29.61
CA LEU A 235 11.69 2.83 29.83
C LEU A 235 11.84 3.09 31.34
N ASN A 236 13.07 3.08 31.84
CA ASN A 236 13.37 3.50 33.21
C ASN A 236 13.47 5.04 33.28
N GLU A 237 13.71 5.59 34.48
CA GLU A 237 13.76 7.04 34.72
C GLU A 237 14.85 7.72 33.87
N ASP A 238 16.05 7.18 33.87
CA ASP A 238 17.19 7.75 33.10
C ASP A 238 16.91 7.73 31.59
N GLU A 239 16.29 6.68 31.08
CA GLU A 239 15.91 6.55 29.68
C GLU A 239 14.81 7.55 29.30
N LEU A 240 13.84 7.81 30.18
CA LEU A 240 12.82 8.84 29.99
C LEU A 240 13.42 10.26 29.98
N LEU A 241 14.37 10.53 30.87
CA LEU A 241 15.11 11.80 30.90
C LEU A 241 15.94 11.98 29.62
N TYR A 242 16.66 10.92 29.20
CA TYR A 242 17.40 10.94 27.95
C TYR A 242 16.49 11.24 26.75
N PHE A 243 15.34 10.58 26.64
CA PHE A 243 14.36 10.82 25.57
C PHE A 243 13.88 12.27 25.57
N ARG A 244 13.49 12.80 26.73
CA ARG A 244 13.08 14.19 26.90
C ARG A 244 14.16 15.16 26.38
N ASP A 245 15.40 14.96 26.80
CA ASP A 245 16.51 15.85 26.47
C ASP A 245 16.84 15.78 24.98
N ARG A 246 16.88 14.57 24.42
CA ARG A 246 17.15 14.36 23.00
C ARG A 246 16.15 15.07 22.08
N PHE A 247 14.87 15.09 22.48
CA PHE A 247 13.81 15.73 21.71
C PHE A 247 13.39 17.11 22.24
N SER A 248 14.14 17.64 23.20
CA SER A 248 13.91 18.98 23.79
C SER A 248 12.44 19.16 24.23
N VAL A 249 11.85 18.13 24.87
CA VAL A 249 10.48 18.20 25.38
C VAL A 249 10.46 19.06 26.63
N GLU A 250 9.62 20.10 26.67
CA GLU A 250 9.54 21.08 27.77
C GLU A 250 8.85 20.47 29.01
N LEU A 251 9.52 19.54 29.68
CA LEU A 251 9.10 18.92 30.95
C LEU A 251 10.24 18.96 31.98
N SER A 252 9.90 19.19 33.23
CA SER A 252 10.86 19.01 34.36
C SER A 252 11.20 17.52 34.55
N ASP A 253 12.31 17.22 35.24
CA ASP A 253 12.70 15.83 35.54
C ASP A 253 11.57 15.07 36.23
N LYS A 254 10.93 15.71 37.24
CA LYS A 254 9.81 15.12 37.98
C LYS A 254 8.57 14.83 37.14
N GLU A 255 8.38 15.57 36.06
CA GLU A 255 7.28 15.36 35.11
C GLU A 255 7.66 14.31 34.08
N ALA A 256 8.87 14.38 33.54
CA ALA A 256 9.33 13.47 32.50
C ALA A 256 9.29 12.00 32.89
N VAL A 257 9.72 11.67 34.14
CA VAL A 257 9.67 10.30 34.66
C VAL A 257 8.27 9.72 34.82
N LYS A 258 7.23 10.59 34.82
CA LYS A 258 5.83 10.16 34.83
C LYS A 258 5.26 9.91 33.43
N ALA A 259 6.03 10.21 32.40
CA ALA A 259 5.62 10.10 30.99
C ALA A 259 4.21 10.66 30.70
N PRO A 260 3.91 11.93 31.07
CA PRO A 260 2.59 12.50 30.87
C PRO A 260 2.31 12.72 29.39
N PHE A 261 1.03 12.83 29.02
CA PHE A 261 0.67 13.32 27.69
C PHE A 261 1.09 14.78 27.53
N PHE A 262 2.15 15.00 26.78
CA PHE A 262 2.62 16.35 26.48
C PHE A 262 1.75 17.00 25.40
N LYS A 263 1.20 18.16 25.74
CA LYS A 263 0.41 18.97 24.81
C LYS A 263 1.08 20.34 24.61
N PRO A 264 1.57 20.65 23.40
CA PRO A 264 2.15 21.96 23.12
C PRO A 264 1.16 23.10 23.35
N LYS A 265 1.68 24.29 23.65
CA LYS A 265 0.85 25.49 23.90
C LYS A 265 0.02 25.83 22.66
N ALA A 266 -1.29 26.07 22.84
CA ALA A 266 -2.23 26.32 21.75
C ALA A 266 -1.87 27.54 20.89
N ASN A 267 -1.11 28.47 21.41
CA ASN A 267 -0.66 29.69 20.74
C ASN A 267 0.76 29.57 20.14
N SER A 268 1.42 28.43 20.25
CA SER A 268 2.74 28.20 19.61
C SER A 268 2.64 28.28 18.09
N LYS A 269 3.75 28.58 17.44
CA LYS A 269 3.81 28.72 15.96
C LYS A 269 3.47 27.38 15.28
N GLU A 270 3.94 26.28 15.85
CA GLU A 270 3.74 24.93 15.35
C GLU A 270 2.25 24.54 15.37
N ILE A 271 1.57 24.80 16.50
CA ILE A 271 0.14 24.51 16.64
C ILE A 271 -0.72 25.41 15.76
N LYS A 272 -0.37 26.69 15.63
CA LYS A 272 -1.07 27.58 14.69
C LYS A 272 -0.92 27.09 13.25
N TYR A 273 0.29 26.73 12.82
CA TYR A 273 0.55 26.18 11.49
C TYR A 273 -0.22 24.87 11.27
N LEU A 274 -0.14 23.93 12.21
CA LEU A 274 -0.87 22.67 12.13
C LEU A 274 -2.39 22.89 11.97
N LYS A 275 -2.98 23.77 12.77
CA LYS A 275 -4.42 24.07 12.70
C LYS A 275 -4.80 24.68 11.37
N GLN A 276 -4.05 25.67 10.89
CA GLN A 276 -4.27 26.29 9.58
C GLN A 276 -4.23 25.23 8.46
N ARG A 277 -3.20 24.39 8.44
CA ARG A 277 -3.08 23.34 7.42
C ARG A 277 -4.26 22.34 7.49
N ARG A 278 -4.71 21.98 8.70
CA ARG A 278 -5.87 21.10 8.86
C ARG A 278 -7.17 21.74 8.35
N GLU A 279 -7.37 23.01 8.57
CA GLU A 279 -8.52 23.75 8.05
C GLU A 279 -8.50 23.80 6.51
N GLU A 280 -7.35 24.13 5.92
CA GLU A 280 -7.15 24.13 4.45
C GLU A 280 -7.42 22.75 3.82
N LEU A 281 -7.15 21.66 4.54
CA LEU A 281 -7.38 20.28 4.12
C LEU A 281 -8.80 19.75 4.45
N GLY A 282 -9.72 20.62 4.88
CA GLY A 282 -11.11 20.25 5.15
C GLY A 282 -11.41 19.84 6.57
N GLY A 283 -10.52 20.13 7.53
CA GLY A 283 -10.75 19.92 8.96
C GLY A 283 -9.97 18.75 9.57
N TYR A 284 -10.33 18.41 10.81
CA TYR A 284 -9.60 17.40 11.58
C TYR A 284 -9.96 15.98 11.17
N LEU A 285 -8.94 15.10 11.16
CA LEU A 285 -9.15 13.67 11.14
C LEU A 285 -9.45 13.20 12.57
N PRO A 286 -10.24 12.20 12.71
CA PRO A 286 -11.02 11.52 11.71
C PRO A 286 -12.49 11.89 11.82
N SER A 287 -13.11 12.18 10.73
CA SER A 287 -14.57 12.15 10.72
C SER A 287 -15.00 11.30 9.52
N ARG A 288 -15.39 10.08 9.79
CA ARG A 288 -15.99 9.19 8.80
C ARG A 288 -17.39 9.66 8.50
N VAL A 289 -17.54 10.70 7.71
CA VAL A 289 -18.85 11.19 7.28
C VAL A 289 -19.23 10.46 6.01
N VAL A 290 -20.04 9.42 6.15
CA VAL A 290 -20.63 8.71 5.01
C VAL A 290 -21.80 9.55 4.48
N LYS A 291 -21.52 10.38 3.49
CA LYS A 291 -22.52 11.15 2.73
C LYS A 291 -22.67 10.52 1.35
N ASN A 292 -23.41 9.44 1.23
CA ASN A 292 -23.70 8.82 -0.05
C ASN A 292 -25.16 8.99 -0.44
N LYS A 293 -25.42 9.05 -1.74
CA LYS A 293 -26.76 9.11 -2.29
C LYS A 293 -27.46 7.77 -2.02
N LYS A 294 -28.73 7.85 -1.64
CA LYS A 294 -29.58 6.64 -1.55
C LYS A 294 -29.74 6.05 -2.95
N MET A 295 -29.46 4.77 -3.08
CA MET A 295 -29.75 3.99 -4.28
C MET A 295 -31.10 3.30 -4.13
N ASN A 296 -31.91 3.38 -5.16
CA ASN A 296 -33.13 2.59 -5.22
C ASN A 296 -32.82 1.24 -5.88
N PRO A 297 -33.28 0.12 -5.31
CA PRO A 297 -33.13 -1.17 -5.96
C PRO A 297 -33.91 -1.18 -7.27
N PRO A 298 -33.48 -1.96 -8.28
CA PRO A 298 -34.25 -2.15 -9.49
C PRO A 298 -35.63 -2.79 -9.21
N ASP A 299 -36.62 -2.53 -10.05
CA ASP A 299 -37.91 -3.24 -9.97
C ASP A 299 -37.68 -4.73 -10.23
N ILE A 300 -38.27 -5.59 -9.40
CA ILE A 300 -38.16 -7.04 -9.52
C ILE A 300 -38.62 -7.55 -10.91
N LYS A 301 -39.47 -6.80 -11.58
CA LYS A 301 -39.97 -7.13 -12.93
C LYS A 301 -38.86 -7.20 -13.98
N ILE A 302 -37.73 -6.50 -13.81
CA ILE A 302 -36.63 -6.62 -14.77
C ILE A 302 -36.03 -8.01 -14.81
N PHE A 303 -36.25 -8.82 -13.76
CA PHE A 303 -35.79 -10.19 -13.63
C PHE A 303 -36.88 -11.21 -14.00
N GLN A 304 -38.00 -10.80 -14.63
CA GLN A 304 -39.14 -11.67 -14.89
C GLN A 304 -38.72 -12.94 -15.63
N GLU A 305 -37.84 -12.84 -16.63
CA GLU A 305 -37.36 -14.02 -17.37
C GLU A 305 -36.63 -15.07 -16.51
N LEU A 306 -36.03 -14.66 -15.38
CA LEU A 306 -35.41 -15.58 -14.42
C LEU A 306 -36.43 -16.14 -13.43
N LEU A 307 -37.46 -15.36 -13.11
CA LEU A 307 -38.55 -15.77 -12.22
C LEU A 307 -39.48 -16.77 -12.89
N ASP A 308 -39.69 -16.63 -14.20
CA ASP A 308 -40.52 -17.57 -14.99
C ASP A 308 -39.83 -18.92 -15.21
N GLY A 309 -38.50 -18.98 -14.93
CA GLY A 309 -37.71 -20.19 -15.14
C GLY A 309 -37.28 -20.39 -16.59
N THR A 310 -36.66 -21.55 -16.87
CA THR A 310 -36.06 -21.86 -18.19
C THR A 310 -36.91 -22.83 -19.03
N GLY A 311 -38.09 -23.21 -18.56
CA GLY A 311 -38.90 -24.24 -19.19
C GLY A 311 -38.15 -25.58 -19.25
N ASP A 312 -38.13 -26.20 -20.43
CA ASP A 312 -37.43 -27.49 -20.63
C ASP A 312 -35.92 -27.40 -20.80
N ARG A 313 -35.34 -26.17 -20.74
CA ARG A 313 -33.90 -25.99 -20.89
C ARG A 313 -33.19 -26.07 -19.54
N SER A 314 -32.22 -26.96 -19.42
CA SER A 314 -31.30 -26.99 -18.27
C SER A 314 -30.24 -25.89 -18.42
N ILE A 315 -30.09 -25.06 -17.40
CA ILE A 315 -29.02 -24.10 -17.27
C ILE A 315 -28.31 -24.27 -15.95
N SER A 316 -27.03 -23.87 -15.90
CA SER A 316 -26.27 -23.86 -14.65
C SER A 316 -26.65 -22.66 -13.78
N THR A 317 -26.41 -22.76 -12.48
CA THR A 317 -26.55 -21.64 -11.57
C THR A 317 -25.59 -20.50 -11.93
N THR A 318 -24.39 -20.81 -12.44
CA THR A 318 -23.45 -19.84 -12.97
C THR A 318 -24.01 -19.05 -14.14
N MET A 319 -24.60 -19.74 -15.13
CA MET A 319 -25.23 -19.07 -16.28
C MET A 319 -26.47 -18.25 -15.88
N ALA A 320 -27.25 -18.72 -14.92
CA ALA A 320 -28.38 -17.95 -14.37
C ALA A 320 -27.87 -16.67 -13.69
N PHE A 321 -26.76 -16.75 -12.93
CA PHE A 321 -26.13 -15.59 -12.33
C PHE A 321 -25.58 -14.62 -13.38
N VAL A 322 -24.88 -15.10 -14.40
CA VAL A 322 -24.37 -14.26 -15.50
C VAL A 322 -25.51 -13.52 -16.20
N ARG A 323 -26.66 -14.19 -16.39
CA ARG A 323 -27.84 -13.55 -16.95
C ARG A 323 -28.39 -12.47 -16.03
N LEU A 324 -28.50 -12.74 -14.72
CA LEU A 324 -28.88 -11.76 -13.70
C LEU A 324 -27.94 -10.53 -13.74
N LEU A 325 -26.63 -10.76 -13.74
CA LEU A 325 -25.62 -9.70 -13.80
C LEU A 325 -25.78 -8.86 -15.07
N THR A 326 -26.01 -9.51 -16.22
CA THR A 326 -26.28 -8.85 -17.51
C THR A 326 -27.48 -7.91 -17.43
N ILE A 327 -28.57 -8.35 -16.79
CA ILE A 327 -29.80 -7.57 -16.60
C ILE A 327 -29.52 -6.35 -15.69
N ILE A 328 -28.86 -6.56 -14.54
CA ILE A 328 -28.54 -5.48 -13.61
C ILE A 328 -27.65 -4.43 -14.27
N CYS A 329 -26.62 -4.86 -15.02
CA CYS A 329 -25.72 -3.92 -15.71
C CYS A 329 -26.42 -3.06 -16.77
N ARG A 330 -27.58 -3.46 -17.26
CA ARG A 330 -28.41 -2.68 -18.20
C ARG A 330 -29.36 -1.72 -17.51
N ASP A 331 -29.55 -1.85 -16.20
CA ASP A 331 -30.39 -0.92 -15.46
C ASP A 331 -29.85 0.50 -15.50
N LYS A 332 -30.70 1.48 -15.77
CA LYS A 332 -30.31 2.87 -15.98
C LYS A 332 -29.84 3.58 -14.70
N GLU A 333 -30.31 3.15 -13.53
CA GLU A 333 -29.98 3.77 -12.26
C GLU A 333 -28.79 3.09 -11.59
N VAL A 334 -28.82 1.77 -11.47
CA VAL A 334 -27.80 1.01 -10.72
C VAL A 334 -26.71 0.42 -11.61
N GLY A 335 -26.99 0.16 -12.90
CA GLY A 335 -26.09 -0.60 -13.76
C GLY A 335 -24.67 -0.03 -13.86
N LYS A 336 -24.52 1.29 -13.91
CA LYS A 336 -23.20 1.94 -13.95
C LYS A 336 -22.36 1.77 -12.69
N TYR A 337 -22.96 1.42 -11.58
CA TYR A 337 -22.28 1.21 -10.28
C TYR A 337 -21.90 -0.25 -10.04
N VAL A 338 -22.36 -1.16 -10.88
CA VAL A 338 -21.98 -2.57 -10.82
C VAL A 338 -20.55 -2.74 -11.30
N VAL A 339 -19.75 -3.50 -10.55
CA VAL A 339 -18.34 -3.74 -10.86
C VAL A 339 -18.07 -5.24 -10.87
N PRO A 340 -18.13 -5.90 -12.05
CA PRO A 340 -17.66 -7.28 -12.17
C PRO A 340 -16.15 -7.35 -12.02
N ILE A 341 -15.65 -8.26 -11.17
CA ILE A 341 -14.22 -8.44 -10.88
C ILE A 341 -13.89 -9.91 -11.09
N ILE A 342 -12.93 -10.21 -11.97
CA ILE A 342 -12.64 -11.55 -12.43
C ILE A 342 -11.14 -11.77 -12.52
N PRO A 343 -10.61 -12.88 -11.98
CA PRO A 343 -9.21 -13.27 -12.14
C PRO A 343 -9.03 -14.17 -13.36
N ASP A 344 -9.13 -13.61 -14.58
CA ASP A 344 -8.89 -14.28 -15.86
C ASP A 344 -9.78 -15.51 -16.18
N GLU A 345 -11.02 -15.52 -15.67
CA GLU A 345 -11.91 -16.69 -15.79
C GLU A 345 -13.27 -16.36 -16.42
N ALA A 346 -13.37 -15.19 -17.06
CA ALA A 346 -14.66 -14.72 -17.60
C ALA A 346 -15.26 -15.68 -18.63
N ARG A 347 -14.46 -16.28 -19.50
CA ARG A 347 -14.95 -17.25 -20.51
C ARG A 347 -15.41 -18.54 -19.87
N THR A 348 -14.69 -19.05 -18.89
CA THR A 348 -15.07 -20.25 -18.14
C THR A 348 -16.40 -20.07 -17.42
N PHE A 349 -16.67 -18.88 -16.91
CA PHE A 349 -17.95 -18.53 -16.29
C PHE A 349 -19.05 -18.13 -17.27
N GLY A 350 -18.76 -18.11 -18.60
CA GLY A 350 -19.71 -17.70 -19.63
C GLY A 350 -20.00 -16.20 -19.62
N MET A 351 -19.05 -15.37 -19.15
CA MET A 351 -19.18 -13.92 -19.05
C MET A 351 -18.64 -13.15 -20.27
N ASP A 352 -18.06 -13.84 -21.24
CA ASP A 352 -17.50 -13.24 -22.47
C ASP A 352 -18.49 -12.34 -23.24
N PRO A 353 -19.83 -12.57 -23.26
CA PRO A 353 -20.75 -11.61 -23.86
C PRO A 353 -20.73 -10.22 -23.21
N LEU A 354 -20.30 -10.14 -21.95
CA LEU A 354 -20.20 -8.88 -21.22
C LEU A 354 -19.01 -8.02 -21.71
N PHE A 355 -17.97 -8.61 -22.31
CA PHE A 355 -16.83 -7.87 -22.86
C PHE A 355 -17.28 -6.82 -23.88
N ARG A 356 -18.21 -7.19 -24.76
CA ARG A 356 -18.76 -6.27 -25.73
C ARG A 356 -19.71 -5.24 -25.13
N GLN A 357 -20.49 -5.66 -24.16
CA GLN A 357 -21.52 -4.81 -23.52
C GLN A 357 -20.90 -3.76 -22.59
N LEU A 358 -19.95 -4.17 -21.76
CA LEU A 358 -19.40 -3.38 -20.66
C LEU A 358 -17.99 -2.88 -20.91
N GLY A 359 -17.20 -3.61 -21.69
CA GLY A 359 -15.76 -3.40 -21.85
C GLY A 359 -14.97 -3.82 -20.61
N ILE A 360 -13.73 -4.21 -20.85
CA ILE A 360 -12.73 -4.45 -19.82
C ILE A 360 -12.03 -3.13 -19.56
N TYR A 361 -11.88 -2.76 -18.29
CA TYR A 361 -11.19 -1.52 -17.95
C TYR A 361 -9.70 -1.59 -18.28
N ALA A 362 -9.25 -0.63 -19.06
CA ALA A 362 -7.84 -0.36 -19.33
C ALA A 362 -7.62 1.15 -19.38
N HIS A 363 -6.83 1.69 -18.45
CA HIS A 363 -6.62 3.13 -18.29
C HIS A 363 -6.18 3.84 -19.59
N LYS A 364 -5.41 3.13 -20.45
CA LYS A 364 -4.95 3.65 -21.76
C LYS A 364 -5.84 3.22 -22.94
N GLY A 365 -6.91 2.51 -22.68
CA GLY A 365 -7.72 1.88 -23.74
C GLY A 365 -6.99 0.70 -24.41
N GLN A 366 -7.52 0.24 -25.54
CA GLN A 366 -6.98 -0.86 -26.30
C GLN A 366 -6.03 -0.32 -27.38
N LEU A 367 -4.73 -0.50 -27.20
CA LEU A 367 -3.67 0.02 -28.07
C LEU A 367 -3.23 -0.98 -29.15
N TYR A 368 -3.95 -2.07 -29.32
CA TYR A 368 -3.67 -3.15 -30.27
C TYR A 368 -4.96 -3.67 -30.88
N ASP A 369 -4.86 -4.31 -32.03
CA ASP A 369 -5.98 -5.02 -32.62
C ASP A 369 -6.12 -6.39 -31.94
N PRO A 370 -7.27 -6.69 -31.32
CA PRO A 370 -7.43 -7.95 -30.61
C PRO A 370 -7.43 -9.12 -31.59
N VAL A 371 -6.84 -10.24 -31.17
CA VAL A 371 -7.00 -11.52 -31.85
C VAL A 371 -8.50 -11.84 -31.88
N ASP A 372 -8.97 -12.44 -32.96
CA ASP A 372 -10.39 -12.75 -33.15
C ASP A 372 -11.31 -11.51 -33.19
N SER A 373 -10.80 -10.35 -33.60
CA SER A 373 -11.58 -9.12 -33.74
C SER A 373 -12.75 -9.22 -34.70
N ASP A 374 -12.71 -10.18 -35.62
CA ASP A 374 -13.77 -10.59 -36.58
C ASP A 374 -14.88 -11.39 -35.88
N GLN A 375 -14.64 -11.93 -34.70
CA GLN A 375 -15.62 -12.70 -33.94
C GLN A 375 -16.53 -11.78 -33.10
N PHE A 376 -17.72 -12.27 -32.82
CA PHE A 376 -18.71 -11.51 -32.04
C PHE A 376 -18.30 -11.29 -30.57
N LEU A 377 -17.52 -12.20 -29.98
CA LEU A 377 -17.17 -12.25 -28.55
C LEU A 377 -15.65 -12.06 -28.34
N TYR A 378 -15.07 -11.07 -29.01
CA TYR A 378 -13.65 -10.76 -28.84
C TYR A 378 -13.34 -10.03 -27.52
N TYR A 379 -12.09 -10.11 -27.10
CA TYR A 379 -11.57 -9.40 -25.93
C TYR A 379 -11.54 -7.89 -26.19
N LYS A 380 -12.33 -7.13 -25.44
CA LYS A 380 -12.50 -5.68 -25.68
C LYS A 380 -12.13 -4.87 -24.44
N GLU A 381 -11.04 -4.12 -24.54
CA GLU A 381 -10.60 -3.14 -23.55
C GLU A 381 -11.12 -1.74 -23.89
N ALA A 382 -11.37 -0.93 -22.84
CA ALA A 382 -11.78 0.46 -23.01
C ALA A 382 -11.43 1.28 -21.76
N ILE A 383 -11.12 2.58 -21.96
CA ILE A 383 -10.85 3.52 -20.87
C ILE A 383 -12.03 3.60 -19.88
N ASN A 384 -13.24 3.57 -20.40
CA ASN A 384 -14.46 3.56 -19.59
C ASN A 384 -15.01 2.15 -19.36
N GLY A 385 -14.21 1.12 -19.57
CA GLY A 385 -14.59 -0.27 -19.33
C GLY A 385 -15.08 -0.48 -17.91
N GLN A 386 -16.03 -1.41 -17.75
CA GLN A 386 -16.69 -1.63 -16.46
C GLN A 386 -16.16 -2.85 -15.71
N ILE A 387 -15.60 -3.82 -16.44
CA ILE A 387 -15.11 -5.07 -15.88
C ILE A 387 -13.67 -4.90 -15.43
N PHE A 388 -13.35 -5.30 -14.22
CA PHE A 388 -11.98 -5.54 -13.80
C PHE A 388 -11.59 -6.98 -14.16
N GLU A 389 -10.78 -7.12 -15.18
CA GLU A 389 -10.09 -8.36 -15.54
C GLU A 389 -8.68 -8.30 -14.93
N GLU A 390 -8.49 -8.99 -13.80
CA GLU A 390 -7.30 -8.77 -12.95
C GLU A 390 -6.12 -9.69 -13.30
N GLY A 391 -6.32 -10.59 -14.27
CA GLY A 391 -5.38 -11.67 -14.54
C GLY A 391 -5.42 -12.73 -13.44
N ILE A 392 -4.56 -13.73 -13.52
CA ILE A 392 -4.46 -14.82 -12.53
C ILE A 392 -3.84 -14.27 -11.24
N ASN A 393 -4.59 -13.46 -10.54
CA ASN A 393 -4.16 -12.71 -9.34
C ASN A 393 -5.33 -12.48 -8.38
N GLU A 394 -5.62 -13.45 -7.54
CA GLU A 394 -6.71 -13.39 -6.58
C GLU A 394 -6.49 -12.32 -5.50
N ALA A 395 -5.25 -12.09 -5.08
CA ALA A 395 -4.92 -11.02 -4.13
C ALA A 395 -5.21 -9.62 -4.72
N GLY A 396 -4.95 -9.43 -6.02
CA GLY A 396 -5.35 -8.23 -6.75
C GLY A 396 -6.86 -8.10 -6.90
N ALA A 397 -7.54 -9.19 -7.29
CA ALA A 397 -8.98 -9.19 -7.48
C ALA A 397 -9.74 -8.85 -6.18
N ILE A 398 -9.37 -9.44 -5.04
CA ILE A 398 -9.96 -9.10 -3.73
C ILE A 398 -9.62 -7.67 -3.30
N SER A 399 -8.44 -7.16 -3.66
CA SER A 399 -8.06 -5.77 -3.39
C SER A 399 -8.90 -4.77 -4.20
N SER A 400 -9.21 -5.09 -5.47
CA SER A 400 -10.19 -4.34 -6.28
C SER A 400 -11.61 -4.40 -5.69
N PHE A 401 -12.02 -5.57 -5.19
CA PHE A 401 -13.29 -5.72 -4.48
C PHE A 401 -13.35 -4.81 -3.25
N ILE A 402 -12.29 -4.79 -2.44
CA ILE A 402 -12.20 -3.94 -1.25
C ILE A 402 -12.27 -2.46 -1.66
N ALA A 403 -11.50 -2.03 -2.65
CA ALA A 403 -11.48 -0.64 -3.11
C ALA A 403 -12.87 -0.19 -3.58
N ALA A 404 -13.55 -1.00 -4.38
CA ALA A 404 -14.92 -0.74 -4.84
C ALA A 404 -15.93 -0.80 -3.69
N GLY A 405 -15.83 -1.81 -2.83
CA GLY A 405 -16.74 -2.00 -1.68
C GLY A 405 -16.62 -0.91 -0.61
N MET A 406 -15.45 -0.24 -0.55
CA MET A 406 -15.18 0.89 0.34
C MET A 406 -15.50 2.25 -0.28
N SER A 407 -15.90 2.31 -1.55
CA SER A 407 -16.11 3.55 -2.30
C SER A 407 -17.10 4.48 -1.62
N TYR A 408 -18.16 3.95 -1.03
CA TYR A 408 -19.15 4.75 -0.29
C TYR A 408 -18.55 5.58 0.85
N GLN A 409 -17.39 5.15 1.39
CA GLN A 409 -16.67 5.87 2.45
C GLN A 409 -15.56 6.74 1.90
N THR A 410 -14.85 6.27 0.86
CA THR A 410 -13.67 6.94 0.33
C THR A 410 -14.02 8.06 -0.66
N THR A 411 -15.13 7.91 -1.40
CA THR A 411 -15.54 8.86 -2.44
C THR A 411 -16.98 9.36 -2.30
N GLY A 412 -17.80 8.72 -1.48
CA GLY A 412 -19.24 8.99 -1.36
C GLY A 412 -20.09 8.32 -2.45
N GLU A 413 -19.50 7.56 -3.36
CA GLU A 413 -20.19 6.83 -4.43
C GLU A 413 -20.45 5.38 -4.01
N ASN A 414 -21.68 4.91 -4.17
CA ASN A 414 -22.04 3.52 -3.87
C ASN A 414 -21.69 2.63 -5.06
N MET A 415 -20.64 1.83 -4.94
CA MET A 415 -20.35 0.80 -5.92
C MET A 415 -20.85 -0.56 -5.47
N ILE A 416 -21.13 -1.44 -6.42
CA ILE A 416 -21.68 -2.79 -6.20
C ILE A 416 -20.73 -3.80 -6.83
N PRO A 417 -19.61 -4.15 -6.17
CA PRO A 417 -18.67 -5.12 -6.70
C PRO A 417 -19.20 -6.55 -6.57
N PHE A 418 -18.95 -7.32 -7.62
CA PHE A 418 -19.16 -8.75 -7.70
C PHE A 418 -17.80 -9.39 -8.00
N TYR A 419 -17.16 -10.00 -7.00
CA TYR A 419 -15.94 -10.76 -7.19
C TYR A 419 -16.28 -12.23 -7.41
N ILE A 420 -15.99 -12.72 -8.61
CA ILE A 420 -16.30 -14.07 -9.06
C ILE A 420 -14.98 -14.84 -9.15
N TYR A 421 -14.91 -16.01 -8.51
CA TYR A 421 -13.66 -16.76 -8.35
C TYR A 421 -13.89 -18.27 -8.23
N TYR A 422 -12.86 -19.04 -8.41
CA TYR A 422 -12.84 -20.44 -7.98
C TYR A 422 -12.69 -20.53 -6.46
N SER A 423 -13.56 -21.25 -5.79
CA SER A 423 -13.68 -21.27 -4.32
C SER A 423 -12.37 -21.50 -3.60
N MET A 424 -11.54 -22.44 -4.09
CA MET A 424 -10.28 -22.77 -3.45
C MET A 424 -9.31 -21.59 -3.44
N PHE A 425 -9.11 -20.94 -4.59
CA PHE A 425 -8.09 -19.89 -4.71
C PHE A 425 -8.63 -18.50 -4.39
N GLY A 426 -9.90 -18.25 -4.67
CA GLY A 426 -10.50 -16.95 -4.42
C GLY A 426 -11.04 -16.75 -3.00
N PHE A 427 -11.22 -17.81 -2.21
CA PHE A 427 -11.67 -17.73 -0.82
C PHE A 427 -10.56 -18.17 0.14
N GLN A 428 -10.03 -19.37 -0.03
CA GLN A 428 -9.03 -19.91 0.91
C GLN A 428 -7.67 -19.22 0.80
N ARG A 429 -7.26 -18.86 -0.42
CA ARG A 429 -5.96 -18.22 -0.67
C ARG A 429 -5.90 -16.78 -0.16
N VAL A 430 -7.02 -16.05 -0.16
CA VAL A 430 -7.10 -14.62 0.21
C VAL A 430 -7.97 -14.39 1.44
N TRP A 431 -7.96 -15.35 2.35
CA TRP A 431 -8.79 -15.32 3.54
C TRP A 431 -8.54 -14.10 4.43
N ASP A 432 -7.31 -13.69 4.61
CA ASP A 432 -6.90 -12.51 5.36
C ASP A 432 -7.49 -11.22 4.77
N PHE A 433 -7.54 -11.09 3.45
CA PHE A 433 -8.22 -9.98 2.78
C PHE A 433 -9.73 -10.00 2.98
N ILE A 434 -10.33 -11.19 3.03
CA ILE A 434 -11.77 -11.32 3.30
C ILE A 434 -12.09 -10.90 4.73
N TRP A 435 -11.25 -11.26 5.70
CA TRP A 435 -11.34 -10.76 7.06
C TRP A 435 -11.18 -9.24 7.12
N ALA A 436 -10.17 -8.70 6.43
CA ALA A 436 -9.95 -7.27 6.34
C ALA A 436 -11.16 -6.56 5.70
N ALA A 437 -11.76 -7.11 4.65
CA ALA A 437 -12.96 -6.57 4.03
C ALA A 437 -14.16 -6.50 5.00
N GLY A 438 -14.34 -7.54 5.82
CA GLY A 438 -15.34 -7.56 6.89
C GLY A 438 -15.08 -6.49 7.95
N ASP A 439 -13.85 -6.38 8.44
CA ASP A 439 -13.45 -5.38 9.44
C ASP A 439 -13.62 -3.94 8.91
N MET A 440 -13.32 -3.72 7.64
CA MET A 440 -13.53 -2.43 6.95
C MET A 440 -14.99 -2.14 6.60
N ARG A 441 -15.88 -3.13 6.70
CA ARG A 441 -17.27 -3.05 6.26
C ARG A 441 -17.40 -2.80 4.75
N ALA A 442 -16.54 -3.43 3.95
CA ALA A 442 -16.67 -3.40 2.50
C ALA A 442 -18.01 -4.01 2.07
N ARG A 443 -18.62 -3.44 1.03
CA ARG A 443 -19.93 -3.85 0.52
C ARG A 443 -19.77 -4.53 -0.83
N GLY A 444 -20.50 -5.61 -1.06
CA GLY A 444 -20.47 -6.31 -2.34
C GLY A 444 -20.76 -7.80 -2.18
N PHE A 445 -20.46 -8.55 -3.23
CA PHE A 445 -20.77 -9.96 -3.33
C PHE A 445 -19.52 -10.76 -3.67
N LEU A 446 -19.25 -11.79 -2.87
CA LEU A 446 -18.20 -12.79 -3.10
C LEU A 446 -18.87 -14.06 -3.64
N LEU A 447 -18.49 -14.50 -4.83
CA LEU A 447 -19.17 -15.56 -5.57
C LEU A 447 -18.17 -16.67 -5.93
N GLY A 448 -18.13 -17.70 -5.08
CA GLY A 448 -17.26 -18.85 -5.27
C GLY A 448 -17.86 -19.90 -6.20
N GLY A 449 -17.22 -20.17 -7.31
CA GLY A 449 -17.48 -21.34 -8.15
C GLY A 449 -16.94 -22.60 -7.48
N THR A 450 -17.79 -23.62 -7.36
CA THR A 450 -17.39 -24.93 -6.81
C THR A 450 -17.51 -26.00 -7.89
N ALA A 451 -16.81 -27.12 -7.72
CA ALA A 451 -17.03 -28.33 -8.50
C ALA A 451 -18.43 -28.90 -8.19
N GLY A 452 -19.43 -28.27 -8.78
CA GLY A 452 -20.76 -28.89 -8.87
C GLY A 452 -20.78 -29.87 -10.03
N ARG A 453 -21.66 -30.83 -9.98
CA ARG A 453 -21.76 -31.97 -10.92
C ARG A 453 -21.89 -31.61 -12.39
N THR A 454 -21.99 -30.37 -12.82
CA THR A 454 -22.54 -30.17 -14.16
C THR A 454 -21.98 -29.04 -14.99
N THR A 455 -21.19 -28.06 -14.49
CA THR A 455 -21.15 -26.82 -15.28
C THR A 455 -19.92 -25.96 -15.22
N LEU A 456 -18.94 -26.27 -14.41
CA LEU A 456 -17.64 -25.65 -14.50
C LEU A 456 -16.65 -26.65 -15.06
N ASN A 457 -16.09 -26.36 -16.22
CA ASN A 457 -14.99 -27.09 -16.83
C ASN A 457 -13.68 -26.77 -16.09
N GLY A 458 -13.69 -26.93 -14.77
CA GLY A 458 -12.50 -26.75 -13.96
C GLY A 458 -12.05 -28.08 -13.38
N GLU A 459 -10.76 -28.23 -13.20
CA GLU A 459 -10.16 -29.46 -12.72
C GLU A 459 -9.71 -29.36 -11.27
N GLY A 460 -10.04 -30.41 -10.48
CA GLY A 460 -9.38 -30.75 -9.22
C GLY A 460 -9.26 -29.59 -8.22
N LEU A 461 -8.04 -29.23 -7.88
CA LEU A 461 -7.72 -28.21 -6.87
C LEU A 461 -8.29 -26.81 -7.12
N GLN A 462 -8.62 -26.46 -8.36
CA GLN A 462 -9.14 -25.12 -8.69
C GLN A 462 -10.51 -24.86 -8.11
N LEU A 463 -11.32 -25.86 -7.94
CA LEU A 463 -12.73 -25.71 -7.59
C LEU A 463 -13.01 -26.00 -6.12
N SER A 464 -12.72 -27.19 -5.64
CA SER A 464 -12.98 -27.57 -4.26
C SER A 464 -12.29 -28.89 -3.88
N LEU A 465 -11.90 -29.00 -2.60
CA LEU A 465 -11.43 -30.25 -2.01
C LEU A 465 -12.56 -31.07 -1.36
N ILE A 466 -13.80 -30.64 -1.45
CA ILE A 466 -14.91 -31.26 -0.72
C ILE A 466 -15.15 -32.72 -1.15
N HIS A 467 -14.62 -33.14 -2.28
CA HIS A 467 -14.76 -34.49 -2.82
C HIS A 467 -13.49 -35.35 -2.68
N ILE A 468 -12.46 -34.84 -2.01
CA ILE A 468 -11.27 -35.57 -1.60
C ILE A 468 -11.42 -36.01 -0.15
#